data_df4d79d419d960c0e51bee0383a7d77e
#
_entry.id   df4d79d419d960c0e51bee0383a7d77e
#
_cell.length_a   1.000
_cell.length_b   1.000
_cell.length_c   1.000
_cell.angle_alpha   90.00
_cell.angle_beta   90.00
_cell.angle_gamma   90.00
#
_symmetry.space_group_name_H-M   'P 1'
#
loop_
_entity.id
_entity.type
_entity.pdbx_description
1 polymer ?
#
loop_
_entity_poly.entity_id
_entity_poly.type
_entity_poly.pdbx_seq_one_letter_code
_entity_poly.pdbx_strand_id
1 'polypeptide(L)'
;MNNPFTLSFGKKPVQYISRIAQTERIIGDFTAEESPNQIYMITGVRGSGKTVMMTNIASEIRKRSDEWIVVELNPNRDLLQSLAAKIYAIPEMHAVFVKAKLDFSVFGLGVTVENAVPVTDIENVIEIMLSHIKRLGKRLLITIDEVINSENIKIFASSFQIFLREEYPIYLLMTGLYENIYDLQNEKSLTFLYRAPKIILEPLNYTAIKSHYMRIFDINDEMADKMTLLTRGYPFAFQVLGYLYWDNRKDHTLEDIMPE
;
A
#
# COMPACT_ATOMS: atom_id res chain seq x y z
N MET A 1 16.50 27.45 3.81
CA MET A 1 15.29 26.59 3.79
C MET A 1 15.67 25.24 3.19
N ASN A 2 15.19 24.14 3.76
CA ASN A 2 15.42 22.83 3.21
C ASN A 2 14.64 22.64 1.90
N ASN A 3 15.17 21.83 0.97
CA ASN A 3 14.49 21.51 -0.28
C ASN A 3 13.15 20.81 0.02
N PRO A 4 12.00 21.33 -0.44
CA PRO A 4 10.70 20.77 -0.18
C PRO A 4 10.36 19.54 -1.03
N PHE A 5 11.13 19.29 -2.08
CA PHE A 5 11.02 18.11 -2.94
C PHE A 5 11.90 16.99 -2.42
N THR A 6 11.53 15.74 -2.67
CA THR A 6 12.32 14.60 -2.24
C THR A 6 12.46 13.56 -3.33
N LEU A 7 13.67 12.99 -3.41
CA LEU A 7 13.97 11.85 -4.28
C LEU A 7 13.96 10.53 -3.51
N SER A 8 13.64 10.57 -2.20
CA SER A 8 13.60 9.37 -1.35
C SER A 8 12.48 8.43 -1.77
N PHE A 9 12.81 7.16 -1.92
CA PHE A 9 11.85 6.12 -2.24
C PHE A 9 10.93 5.79 -1.06
N GLY A 10 9.65 5.49 -1.37
CA GLY A 10 8.69 4.92 -0.41
C GLY A 10 8.14 5.89 0.64
N LYS A 11 8.64 7.12 0.73
CA LYS A 11 8.12 8.14 1.65
C LYS A 11 7.18 9.11 0.93
N LYS A 12 6.12 9.52 1.62
CA LYS A 12 5.24 10.59 1.14
C LYS A 12 6.05 11.89 1.05
N PRO A 13 6.20 12.48 -0.15
CA PRO A 13 6.89 13.77 -0.30
C PRO A 13 6.17 14.89 0.44
N VAL A 14 6.90 15.90 0.90
CA VAL A 14 6.31 17.13 1.45
C VAL A 14 5.43 17.80 0.40
N GLN A 15 5.92 17.87 -0.83
CA GLN A 15 5.16 18.35 -1.99
C GLN A 15 4.48 17.17 -2.67
N TYR A 16 3.31 16.80 -2.15
CA TYR A 16 2.49 15.70 -2.66
C TYR A 16 1.21 16.23 -3.30
N ILE A 17 1.02 15.93 -4.58
CA ILE A 17 -0.24 16.21 -5.29
C ILE A 17 -1.18 15.04 -5.02
N SER A 18 -2.17 15.27 -4.18
CA SER A 18 -3.10 14.24 -3.72
C SER A 18 -4.07 13.80 -4.81
N ARG A 19 -4.33 12.50 -4.88
CA ARG A 19 -5.41 11.89 -5.67
C ARG A 19 -6.63 11.66 -4.76
N ILE A 20 -7.21 12.77 -4.28
CA ILE A 20 -8.22 12.77 -3.20
C ILE A 20 -9.36 11.81 -3.52
N ALA A 21 -9.96 11.91 -4.70
CA ALA A 21 -11.13 11.11 -5.05
C ALA A 21 -10.86 9.59 -5.00
N GLN A 22 -9.72 9.15 -5.55
CA GLN A 22 -9.34 7.74 -5.54
C GLN A 22 -8.98 7.25 -4.12
N THR A 23 -8.28 8.08 -3.35
CA THR A 23 -7.91 7.79 -1.97
C THR A 23 -9.14 7.66 -1.07
N GLU A 24 -10.04 8.65 -1.12
CA GLU A 24 -11.26 8.65 -0.30
C GLU A 24 -12.22 7.53 -0.70
N ARG A 25 -12.28 7.15 -1.98
CA ARG A 25 -13.06 5.98 -2.41
C ARG A 25 -12.59 4.71 -1.72
N ILE A 26 -11.28 4.41 -1.77
CA ILE A 26 -10.73 3.19 -1.14
C ILE A 26 -10.97 3.23 0.38
N ILE A 27 -10.66 4.36 1.02
CA ILE A 27 -10.82 4.51 2.46
C ILE A 27 -12.30 4.40 2.84
N GLY A 28 -13.19 5.04 2.09
CA GLY A 28 -14.64 4.98 2.32
C GLY A 28 -15.17 3.56 2.25
N ASP A 29 -14.79 2.80 1.20
CA ASP A 29 -15.20 1.40 1.07
C ASP A 29 -14.66 0.55 2.22
N PHE A 30 -13.40 0.70 2.59
CA PHE A 30 -12.79 -0.11 3.66
C PHE A 30 -13.36 0.22 5.03
N THR A 31 -13.72 1.48 5.28
CA THR A 31 -14.21 1.92 6.59
C THR A 31 -15.74 1.84 6.74
N ALA A 32 -16.44 1.53 5.66
CA ALA A 32 -17.90 1.33 5.71
C ALA A 32 -18.28 0.22 6.71
N GLU A 33 -19.46 0.33 7.29
CA GLU A 33 -20.02 -0.70 8.18
C GLU A 33 -20.21 -2.01 7.44
N GLU A 34 -20.83 -1.96 6.26
CA GLU A 34 -20.85 -3.03 5.28
C GLU A 34 -19.94 -2.66 4.11
N SER A 35 -18.74 -3.19 4.11
CA SER A 35 -17.74 -2.86 3.09
C SER A 35 -18.14 -3.45 1.73
N PRO A 36 -18.36 -2.61 0.70
CA PRO A 36 -18.72 -3.10 -0.62
C PRO A 36 -17.54 -3.80 -1.32
N ASN A 37 -16.31 -3.45 -0.95
CA ASN A 37 -15.09 -4.01 -1.52
C ASN A 37 -14.01 -4.15 -0.44
N GLN A 38 -13.55 -5.37 -0.22
CA GLN A 38 -12.46 -5.65 0.72
C GLN A 38 -11.09 -5.78 0.03
N ILE A 39 -11.05 -5.67 -1.28
CA ILE A 39 -9.82 -5.75 -2.08
C ILE A 39 -9.76 -4.56 -3.02
N TYR A 40 -8.59 -3.91 -3.09
CA TYR A 40 -8.27 -2.91 -4.11
C TYR A 40 -6.90 -3.16 -4.72
N MET A 41 -6.78 -2.90 -6.01
CA MET A 41 -5.51 -2.93 -6.72
C MET A 41 -5.20 -1.56 -7.31
N ILE A 42 -4.01 -1.03 -7.02
CA ILE A 42 -3.51 0.22 -7.57
C ILE A 42 -2.49 -0.14 -8.65
N THR A 43 -2.74 0.29 -9.86
CA THR A 43 -1.85 0.02 -10.99
C THR A 43 -1.44 1.29 -11.72
N GLY A 44 -0.36 1.21 -12.46
CA GLY A 44 0.21 2.30 -13.24
C GLY A 44 1.68 2.07 -13.56
N VAL A 45 2.25 2.92 -14.38
CA VAL A 45 3.65 2.85 -14.78
C VAL A 45 4.61 3.07 -13.61
N ARG A 46 5.89 2.79 -13.78
CA ARG A 46 6.92 3.13 -12.80
C ARG A 46 6.93 4.65 -12.56
N GLY A 47 7.11 5.06 -11.29
CA GLY A 47 7.10 6.48 -10.93
C GLY A 47 5.72 7.15 -10.89
N SER A 48 4.61 6.43 -11.13
CA SER A 48 3.24 6.98 -11.05
C SER A 48 2.74 7.26 -9.64
N GLY A 49 3.49 6.86 -8.59
CA GLY A 49 3.16 7.11 -7.20
C GLY A 49 2.32 6.03 -6.52
N LYS A 50 2.29 4.79 -7.02
CA LYS A 50 1.55 3.65 -6.45
C LYS A 50 1.87 3.42 -4.98
N THR A 51 3.15 3.22 -4.67
CA THR A 51 3.65 3.02 -3.29
C THR A 51 3.25 4.17 -2.37
N VAL A 52 3.39 5.41 -2.85
CA VAL A 52 3.04 6.61 -2.07
C VAL A 52 1.55 6.65 -1.77
N MET A 53 0.69 6.32 -2.76
CA MET A 53 -0.76 6.26 -2.57
C MET A 53 -1.14 5.16 -1.58
N MET A 54 -0.61 3.94 -1.74
CA MET A 54 -0.84 2.82 -0.82
C MET A 54 -0.44 3.16 0.61
N THR A 55 0.77 3.69 0.80
CA THR A 55 1.29 4.09 2.12
C THR A 55 0.43 5.20 2.74
N ASN A 56 -0.03 6.16 1.93
CA ASN A 56 -0.92 7.23 2.39
C ASN A 56 -2.27 6.66 2.87
N ILE A 57 -2.89 5.78 2.09
CA ILE A 57 -4.16 5.12 2.47
C ILE A 57 -3.98 4.34 3.77
N ALA A 58 -2.94 3.51 3.86
CA ALA A 58 -2.62 2.73 5.06
C ALA A 58 -2.42 3.62 6.30
N SER A 59 -1.73 4.74 6.14
CA SER A 59 -1.51 5.72 7.21
C SER A 59 -2.81 6.41 7.64
N GLU A 60 -3.64 6.81 6.70
CA GLU A 60 -4.92 7.47 7.01
C GLU A 60 -5.91 6.51 7.70
N ILE A 61 -5.99 5.26 7.25
CA ILE A 61 -6.81 4.22 7.91
C ILE A 61 -6.34 4.01 9.35
N ARG A 62 -5.02 3.88 9.58
CA ARG A 62 -4.45 3.69 10.92
C ARG A 62 -4.76 4.87 11.86
N LYS A 63 -4.85 6.10 11.34
CA LYS A 63 -5.17 7.28 12.14
C LYS A 63 -6.65 7.45 12.46
N ARG A 64 -7.54 6.90 11.64
CA ARG A 64 -8.99 7.09 11.78
C ARG A 64 -9.58 6.33 12.98
N SER A 65 -9.03 5.17 13.31
CA SER A 65 -9.53 4.36 14.43
C SER A 65 -8.49 3.33 14.89
N ASP A 66 -8.44 3.10 16.20
CA ASP A 66 -7.64 2.04 16.82
C ASP A 66 -8.13 0.62 16.48
N GLU A 67 -9.28 0.51 15.79
CA GLU A 67 -9.81 -0.77 15.30
C GLU A 67 -8.95 -1.38 14.19
N TRP A 68 -8.12 -0.57 13.53
CA TRP A 68 -7.35 -1.01 12.37
C TRP A 68 -5.96 -1.53 12.74
N ILE A 69 -5.75 -2.78 12.43
CA ILE A 69 -4.42 -3.40 12.35
C ILE A 69 -3.96 -3.28 10.90
N VAL A 70 -2.79 -2.70 10.66
CA VAL A 70 -2.24 -2.55 9.31
C VAL A 70 -0.90 -3.25 9.24
N VAL A 71 -0.79 -4.23 8.34
CA VAL A 71 0.44 -5.00 8.10
C VAL A 71 0.85 -4.87 6.63
N GLU A 72 2.14 -4.69 6.41
CA GLU A 72 2.74 -4.68 5.08
C GLU A 72 3.49 -6.00 4.86
N LEU A 73 3.26 -6.66 3.73
CA LEU A 73 3.90 -7.92 3.37
C LEU A 73 4.85 -7.74 2.18
N ASN A 74 5.97 -8.43 2.23
CA ASN A 74 6.93 -8.47 1.12
C ASN A 74 6.55 -9.60 0.15
N PRO A 75 6.23 -9.29 -1.14
CA PRO A 75 5.78 -10.29 -2.12
C PRO A 75 6.81 -11.37 -2.44
N ASN A 76 8.09 -11.14 -2.11
CA ASN A 76 9.17 -12.08 -2.36
C ASN A 76 9.41 -13.10 -1.21
N ARG A 77 8.56 -13.08 -0.18
CA ARG A 77 8.63 -14.03 0.95
C ARG A 77 7.37 -14.88 1.00
N ASP A 78 7.40 -15.92 1.80
CA ASP A 78 6.17 -16.62 2.19
C ASP A 78 5.24 -15.63 2.89
N LEU A 79 4.12 -15.34 2.21
CA LEU A 79 3.19 -14.29 2.66
C LEU A 79 2.32 -14.76 3.83
N LEU A 80 1.95 -16.05 3.88
CA LEU A 80 1.14 -16.59 4.97
C LEU A 80 1.97 -16.63 6.25
N GLN A 81 3.18 -17.14 6.18
CA GLN A 81 4.09 -17.14 7.33
C GLN A 81 4.43 -15.72 7.78
N SER A 82 4.68 -14.80 6.84
CA SER A 82 4.94 -13.40 7.15
C SER A 82 3.74 -12.70 7.79
N LEU A 83 2.53 -13.02 7.35
CA LEU A 83 1.28 -12.50 7.92
C LEU A 83 1.11 -12.98 9.36
N ALA A 84 1.22 -14.29 9.60
CA ALA A 84 1.12 -14.86 10.93
C ALA A 84 2.16 -14.26 11.88
N ALA A 85 3.41 -14.12 11.44
CA ALA A 85 4.49 -13.54 12.22
C ALA A 85 4.19 -12.07 12.61
N LYS A 86 3.69 -11.27 11.66
CA LYS A 86 3.36 -9.86 11.92
C LYS A 86 2.16 -9.69 12.86
N ILE A 87 1.13 -10.52 12.72
CA ILE A 87 0.00 -10.51 13.66
C ILE A 87 0.46 -10.94 15.05
N TYR A 88 1.25 -12.00 15.14
CA TYR A 88 1.78 -12.49 16.41
C TYR A 88 2.65 -11.46 17.14
N ALA A 89 3.41 -10.65 16.42
CA ALA A 89 4.27 -9.62 16.99
C ALA A 89 3.50 -8.41 17.57
N ILE A 90 2.18 -8.29 17.33
CA ILE A 90 1.36 -7.23 17.91
C ILE A 90 1.14 -7.54 19.40
N PRO A 91 1.53 -6.63 20.33
CA PRO A 91 1.51 -6.92 21.77
C PRO A 91 0.16 -7.42 22.30
N GLU A 92 -0.93 -6.79 21.86
CA GLU A 92 -2.30 -7.18 22.24
C GLU A 92 -2.65 -8.60 21.76
N MET A 93 -2.25 -8.97 20.53
CA MET A 93 -2.50 -10.28 19.95
C MET A 93 -1.61 -11.34 20.60
N HIS A 94 -0.33 -11.03 20.82
CA HIS A 94 0.59 -11.92 21.51
C HIS A 94 0.08 -12.33 22.90
N ALA A 95 -0.40 -11.36 23.70
CA ALA A 95 -0.95 -11.62 25.02
C ALA A 95 -2.18 -12.57 24.98
N VAL A 96 -3.04 -12.43 23.95
CA VAL A 96 -4.19 -13.32 23.73
C VAL A 96 -3.75 -14.72 23.41
N PHE A 97 -2.77 -14.92 22.53
CA PHE A 97 -2.30 -16.24 22.11
C PHE A 97 -1.60 -16.99 23.25
N VAL A 98 -0.78 -16.29 24.04
CA VAL A 98 -0.14 -16.85 25.23
C VAL A 98 -1.20 -17.30 26.26
N LYS A 99 -2.22 -16.47 26.54
CA LYS A 99 -3.32 -16.80 27.44
C LYS A 99 -4.15 -17.99 26.96
N ALA A 100 -4.34 -18.09 25.63
CA ALA A 100 -5.08 -19.21 25.01
C ALA A 100 -4.26 -20.51 24.92
N LYS A 101 -3.01 -20.51 25.36
CA LYS A 101 -2.07 -21.66 25.27
C LYS A 101 -1.95 -22.21 23.84
N LEU A 102 -1.85 -21.32 22.86
CA LEU A 102 -1.63 -21.68 21.46
C LEU A 102 -0.12 -21.75 21.19
N ASP A 103 0.33 -22.90 20.67
CA ASP A 103 1.72 -23.10 20.30
C ASP A 103 1.91 -22.99 18.80
N PHE A 104 2.58 -21.94 18.38
CA PHE A 104 2.94 -21.65 17.00
C PHE A 104 4.45 -21.83 16.74
N SER A 105 5.16 -22.50 17.62
CA SER A 105 6.62 -22.69 17.54
C SER A 105 7.07 -23.41 16.28
N VAL A 106 6.23 -24.30 15.74
CA VAL A 106 6.47 -25.01 14.46
C VAL A 106 6.71 -24.03 13.31
N PHE A 107 6.12 -22.85 13.36
CA PHE A 107 6.30 -21.75 12.36
C PHE A 107 7.36 -20.74 12.78
N GLY A 108 8.15 -21.03 13.83
CA GLY A 108 9.13 -20.10 14.37
C GLY A 108 8.50 -18.89 15.12
N LEU A 109 7.25 -19.01 15.55
CA LEU A 109 6.50 -17.97 16.26
C LEU A 109 6.42 -18.31 17.76
N GLY A 110 7.03 -17.45 18.60
CA GLY A 110 7.01 -17.60 20.05
C GLY A 110 7.91 -18.72 20.57
N VAL A 111 7.56 -19.22 21.75
CA VAL A 111 8.22 -20.35 22.43
C VAL A 111 7.23 -21.49 22.58
N THR A 112 7.74 -22.71 22.64
CA THR A 112 6.93 -23.90 22.94
C THR A 112 6.16 -23.70 24.23
N VAL A 113 4.84 -23.83 24.21
CA VAL A 113 3.97 -23.70 25.37
C VAL A 113 3.70 -25.10 25.93
N GLU A 114 4.07 -25.36 27.18
CA GLU A 114 3.83 -26.64 27.84
C GLU A 114 2.34 -26.99 27.85
N ASN A 115 2.00 -28.18 27.40
CA ASN A 115 0.62 -28.69 27.30
C ASN A 115 -0.28 -27.94 26.29
N ALA A 116 0.29 -27.24 25.31
CA ALA A 116 -0.47 -26.65 24.21
C ALA A 116 -0.66 -27.66 23.08
N VAL A 117 -1.74 -27.50 22.32
CA VAL A 117 -1.96 -28.26 21.10
C VAL A 117 -1.16 -27.59 19.98
N PRO A 118 -0.18 -28.29 19.35
CA PRO A 118 0.56 -27.74 18.25
C PRO A 118 -0.36 -27.56 17.03
N VAL A 119 -0.36 -26.37 16.45
CA VAL A 119 -1.03 -26.09 15.18
C VAL A 119 0.00 -26.28 14.07
N THR A 120 -0.25 -27.18 13.15
CA THR A 120 0.73 -27.60 12.12
C THR A 120 0.41 -27.04 10.74
N ASP A 121 -0.74 -26.42 10.55
CA ASP A 121 -1.16 -25.78 9.30
C ASP A 121 -1.20 -24.25 9.45
N ILE A 122 -0.51 -23.53 8.55
CA ILE A 122 -0.38 -22.08 8.58
C ILE A 122 -1.70 -21.37 8.31
N GLU A 123 -2.58 -21.91 7.47
CA GLU A 123 -3.90 -21.34 7.22
C GLU A 123 -4.74 -21.37 8.50
N ASN A 124 -4.73 -22.51 9.19
CA ASN A 124 -5.45 -22.67 10.46
C ASN A 124 -4.90 -21.71 11.55
N VAL A 125 -3.56 -21.51 11.60
CA VAL A 125 -2.96 -20.48 12.48
C VAL A 125 -3.57 -19.10 12.21
N ILE A 126 -3.62 -18.70 10.92
CA ILE A 126 -4.15 -17.39 10.52
C ILE A 126 -5.64 -17.31 10.83
N GLU A 127 -6.42 -18.35 10.59
CA GLU A 127 -7.86 -18.36 10.94
C GLU A 127 -8.09 -18.17 12.43
N ILE A 128 -7.32 -18.82 13.28
CA ILE A 128 -7.37 -18.60 14.74
C ILE A 128 -7.06 -17.15 15.07
N MET A 129 -6.02 -16.56 14.44
CA MET A 129 -5.64 -15.17 14.64
C MET A 129 -6.75 -14.21 14.16
N LEU A 130 -7.33 -14.45 12.99
CA LEU A 130 -8.42 -13.65 12.43
C LEU A 130 -9.70 -13.74 13.28
N SER A 131 -10.01 -14.92 13.81
CA SER A 131 -11.13 -15.11 14.76
C SER A 131 -10.97 -14.25 16.02
N HIS A 132 -9.72 -14.09 16.51
CA HIS A 132 -9.44 -13.22 17.65
C HIS A 132 -9.54 -11.74 17.29
N ILE A 133 -9.04 -11.33 16.11
CA ILE A 133 -9.20 -9.97 15.58
C ILE A 133 -10.68 -9.62 15.48
N LYS A 134 -11.51 -10.52 14.91
CA LYS A 134 -12.95 -10.35 14.80
C LYS A 134 -13.64 -10.18 16.18
N ARG A 135 -13.25 -11.01 17.17
CA ARG A 135 -13.78 -10.92 18.55
C ARG A 135 -13.41 -9.63 19.28
N LEU A 136 -12.28 -9.04 18.94
CA LEU A 136 -11.85 -7.74 19.47
C LEU A 136 -12.53 -6.55 18.76
N GLY A 137 -13.39 -6.81 17.77
CA GLY A 137 -13.98 -5.76 16.94
C GLY A 137 -12.97 -5.05 16.05
N LYS A 138 -11.80 -5.66 15.82
CA LYS A 138 -10.74 -5.06 14.99
C LYS A 138 -10.84 -5.54 13.54
N ARG A 139 -10.22 -4.76 12.65
CA ARG A 139 -10.13 -5.01 11.21
C ARG A 139 -8.65 -5.10 10.80
N LEU A 140 -8.33 -5.96 9.85
CA LEU A 140 -6.96 -6.18 9.39
C LEU A 140 -6.79 -5.71 7.94
N LEU A 141 -6.00 -4.66 7.72
CA LEU A 141 -5.58 -4.25 6.39
C LEU A 141 -4.20 -4.83 6.08
N ILE A 142 -4.12 -5.57 4.99
CA ILE A 142 -2.86 -6.08 4.43
C ILE A 142 -2.49 -5.22 3.22
N THR A 143 -1.25 -4.76 3.16
CA THR A 143 -0.70 -4.06 2.00
C THR A 143 0.43 -4.87 1.39
N ILE A 144 0.45 -4.97 0.05
CA ILE A 144 1.50 -5.66 -0.70
C ILE A 144 1.91 -4.75 -1.87
N ASP A 145 3.16 -4.28 -1.85
CA ASP A 145 3.69 -3.44 -2.91
C ASP A 145 4.38 -4.26 -3.99
N GLU A 146 4.29 -3.79 -5.23
CA GLU A 146 4.96 -4.39 -6.40
C GLU A 146 4.65 -5.88 -6.61
N VAL A 147 3.36 -6.25 -6.53
CA VAL A 147 2.95 -7.64 -6.79
C VAL A 147 3.28 -8.07 -8.23
N ILE A 148 3.70 -9.32 -8.35
CA ILE A 148 3.92 -10.02 -9.62
C ILE A 148 3.16 -11.34 -9.60
N ASN A 149 2.93 -11.96 -10.76
CA ASN A 149 2.32 -13.29 -10.83
C ASN A 149 3.32 -14.38 -10.38
N SER A 150 3.53 -14.50 -9.08
CA SER A 150 4.41 -15.48 -8.44
C SER A 150 3.63 -16.52 -7.65
N GLU A 151 4.26 -17.65 -7.38
CA GLU A 151 3.66 -18.73 -6.58
C GLU A 151 3.27 -18.24 -5.18
N ASN A 152 4.11 -17.44 -4.53
CA ASN A 152 3.81 -16.88 -3.21
C ASN A 152 2.53 -16.03 -3.22
N ILE A 153 2.32 -15.22 -4.25
CA ILE A 153 1.10 -14.41 -4.39
C ILE A 153 -0.11 -15.31 -4.68
N LYS A 154 0.04 -16.35 -5.48
CA LYS A 154 -1.06 -17.29 -5.79
C LYS A 154 -1.54 -18.04 -4.55
N ILE A 155 -0.61 -18.60 -3.79
CA ILE A 155 -0.92 -19.31 -2.54
C ILE A 155 -1.63 -18.34 -1.58
N PHE A 156 -1.05 -17.17 -1.33
CA PHE A 156 -1.63 -16.17 -0.45
C PHE A 156 -3.04 -15.76 -0.90
N ALA A 157 -3.22 -15.46 -2.18
CA ALA A 157 -4.52 -15.02 -2.70
C ALA A 157 -5.58 -16.14 -2.58
N SER A 158 -5.20 -17.41 -2.77
CA SER A 158 -6.12 -18.54 -2.59
C SER A 158 -6.60 -18.65 -1.13
N SER A 159 -5.69 -18.57 -0.16
CA SER A 159 -6.03 -18.58 1.27
C SER A 159 -6.83 -17.33 1.65
N PHE A 160 -6.46 -16.16 1.11
CA PHE A 160 -7.20 -14.91 1.34
C PHE A 160 -8.66 -15.02 0.87
N GLN A 161 -8.92 -15.72 -0.24
CA GLN A 161 -10.28 -15.98 -0.71
C GLN A 161 -11.08 -16.83 0.28
N ILE A 162 -10.43 -17.80 0.94
CA ILE A 162 -11.07 -18.61 2.00
C ILE A 162 -11.45 -17.71 3.17
N PHE A 163 -10.51 -16.90 3.65
CA PHE A 163 -10.75 -15.97 4.76
C PHE A 163 -11.88 -14.97 4.48
N LEU A 164 -12.03 -14.51 3.24
CA LEU A 164 -13.16 -13.67 2.85
C LEU A 164 -14.50 -14.39 2.93
N ARG A 165 -14.55 -15.66 2.50
CA ARG A 165 -15.79 -16.47 2.57
C ARG A 165 -16.23 -16.79 3.99
N GLU A 166 -15.27 -16.88 4.92
CA GLU A 166 -15.50 -17.04 6.35
C GLU A 166 -15.84 -15.72 7.06
N GLU A 167 -16.03 -14.65 6.27
CA GLU A 167 -16.42 -13.31 6.74
C GLU A 167 -15.49 -12.75 7.82
N TYR A 168 -14.19 -13.01 7.70
CA TYR A 168 -13.20 -12.33 8.52
C TYR A 168 -13.05 -10.86 8.12
N PRO A 169 -12.79 -9.95 9.08
CA PRO A 169 -12.62 -8.53 8.83
C PRO A 169 -11.22 -8.23 8.26
N ILE A 170 -10.93 -8.81 7.08
CA ILE A 170 -9.65 -8.74 6.40
C ILE A 170 -9.78 -7.95 5.10
N TYR A 171 -8.82 -7.08 4.84
CA TYR A 171 -8.79 -6.17 3.70
C TYR A 171 -7.44 -6.25 3.01
N LEU A 172 -7.42 -6.08 1.69
CA LEU A 172 -6.23 -6.22 0.87
C LEU A 172 -6.06 -5.03 -0.07
N LEU A 173 -4.91 -4.36 0.03
CA LEU A 173 -4.51 -3.31 -0.88
C LEU A 173 -3.19 -3.68 -1.55
N MET A 174 -3.23 -3.93 -2.85
CA MET A 174 -2.06 -4.32 -3.63
C MET A 174 -1.66 -3.23 -4.62
N THR A 175 -0.37 -3.12 -4.91
CA THR A 175 0.11 -2.33 -6.03
C THR A 175 0.90 -3.18 -7.01
N GLY A 176 0.92 -2.80 -8.28
CA GLY A 176 1.70 -3.48 -9.31
C GLY A 176 1.74 -2.71 -10.62
N LEU A 177 2.62 -3.13 -11.52
CA LEU A 177 2.58 -2.68 -12.91
C LEU A 177 1.31 -3.21 -13.58
N TYR A 178 0.88 -2.54 -14.65
CA TYR A 178 -0.36 -2.91 -15.33
C TYR A 178 -0.35 -4.37 -15.80
N GLU A 179 0.74 -4.80 -16.42
CA GLU A 179 0.94 -6.18 -16.88
C GLU A 179 0.88 -7.19 -15.73
N ASN A 180 1.53 -6.92 -14.62
CA ASN A 180 1.56 -7.82 -13.47
C ASN A 180 0.17 -8.01 -12.84
N ILE A 181 -0.58 -6.92 -12.70
CA ILE A 181 -1.97 -6.97 -12.20
C ILE A 181 -2.87 -7.70 -13.18
N TYR A 182 -2.69 -7.45 -14.48
CA TYR A 182 -3.45 -8.13 -15.53
C TYR A 182 -3.20 -9.64 -15.51
N ASP A 183 -1.95 -10.07 -15.45
CA ASP A 183 -1.57 -11.48 -15.40
C ASP A 183 -2.12 -12.19 -14.16
N LEU A 184 -2.04 -11.52 -13.00
CA LEU A 184 -2.57 -12.04 -11.75
C LEU A 184 -4.10 -12.21 -11.79
N GLN A 185 -4.82 -11.26 -12.40
CA GLN A 185 -6.28 -11.34 -12.53
C GLN A 185 -6.75 -12.41 -13.52
N ASN A 186 -5.94 -12.71 -14.52
CA ASN A 186 -6.25 -13.76 -15.50
C ASN A 186 -5.79 -15.16 -15.07
N GLU A 187 -5.20 -15.28 -13.88
CA GLU A 187 -4.85 -16.58 -13.30
C GLU A 187 -6.12 -17.39 -13.02
N LYS A 188 -6.20 -18.61 -13.56
CA LYS A 188 -7.42 -19.44 -13.50
C LYS A 188 -7.89 -19.74 -12.08
N SER A 189 -6.95 -19.86 -11.14
CA SER A 189 -7.24 -20.12 -9.73
C SER A 189 -7.67 -18.89 -8.94
N LEU A 190 -7.52 -17.68 -9.49
CA LEU A 190 -7.72 -16.41 -8.79
C LEU A 190 -8.80 -15.52 -9.42
N THR A 191 -9.82 -16.12 -10.00
CA THR A 191 -10.90 -15.42 -10.71
C THR A 191 -11.64 -14.38 -9.86
N PHE A 192 -11.63 -14.50 -8.54
CA PHE A 192 -12.20 -13.52 -7.64
C PHE A 192 -11.48 -12.16 -7.69
N LEU A 193 -10.17 -12.14 -7.98
CA LEU A 193 -9.41 -10.92 -8.17
C LEU A 193 -9.82 -10.13 -9.42
N TYR A 194 -10.44 -10.81 -10.40
CA TYR A 194 -10.98 -10.12 -11.57
C TYR A 194 -12.09 -9.13 -11.20
N ARG A 195 -12.84 -9.42 -10.14
CA ARG A 195 -13.94 -8.57 -9.64
C ARG A 195 -13.44 -7.44 -8.75
N ALA A 196 -12.20 -7.52 -8.25
CA ALA A 196 -11.63 -6.50 -7.39
C ALA A 196 -11.44 -5.17 -8.15
N PRO A 197 -11.90 -4.04 -7.59
CA PRO A 197 -11.72 -2.74 -8.19
C PRO A 197 -10.25 -2.41 -8.43
N LYS A 198 -9.99 -1.81 -9.61
CA LYS A 198 -8.68 -1.30 -10.00
C LYS A 198 -8.67 0.22 -10.02
N ILE A 199 -7.64 0.79 -9.43
CA ILE A 199 -7.33 2.22 -9.54
C ILE A 199 -6.12 2.35 -10.46
N ILE A 200 -6.36 2.86 -11.66
CA ILE A 200 -5.29 3.15 -12.61
C ILE A 200 -4.76 4.55 -12.32
N LEU A 201 -3.46 4.64 -12.02
CA LEU A 201 -2.82 5.94 -11.77
C LEU A 201 -2.41 6.58 -13.09
N GLU A 202 -3.25 7.46 -13.57
CA GLU A 202 -2.98 8.32 -14.71
C GLU A 202 -1.97 9.43 -14.35
N PRO A 203 -1.43 10.17 -15.34
CA PRO A 203 -0.65 11.36 -15.10
C PRO A 203 -1.36 12.35 -14.15
N LEU A 204 -0.59 13.10 -13.37
CA LEU A 204 -1.12 14.16 -12.53
C LEU A 204 -1.77 15.26 -13.37
N ASN A 205 -2.76 15.91 -12.78
CA ASN A 205 -3.44 17.03 -13.42
C ASN A 205 -2.44 18.18 -13.67
N TYR A 206 -2.43 18.66 -14.89
CA TYR A 206 -1.56 19.75 -15.35
C TYR A 206 -1.68 21.01 -14.48
N THR A 207 -2.91 21.47 -14.26
CA THR A 207 -3.17 22.68 -13.46
C THR A 207 -2.69 22.51 -12.02
N ALA A 208 -2.80 21.31 -11.45
CA ALA A 208 -2.30 21.03 -10.11
C ALA A 208 -0.78 21.14 -10.03
N ILE A 209 -0.05 20.56 -10.99
CA ILE A 209 1.42 20.67 -11.06
C ILE A 209 1.82 22.14 -11.21
N LYS A 210 1.23 22.84 -12.17
CA LYS A 210 1.51 24.25 -12.46
C LYS A 210 1.32 25.12 -11.21
N SER A 211 0.17 25.00 -10.57
CA SER A 211 -0.14 25.75 -9.34
C SER A 211 0.83 25.45 -8.20
N HIS A 212 1.32 24.20 -8.09
CA HIS A 212 2.33 23.84 -7.09
C HIS A 212 3.66 24.53 -7.37
N TYR A 213 4.15 24.52 -8.61
CA TYR A 213 5.40 25.17 -8.97
C TYR A 213 5.31 26.68 -8.79
N MET A 214 4.23 27.33 -9.24
CA MET A 214 4.01 28.76 -9.03
C MET A 214 4.11 29.13 -7.55
N ARG A 215 3.41 28.41 -6.70
CA ARG A 215 3.37 28.68 -5.26
C ARG A 215 4.71 28.44 -4.55
N ILE A 216 5.44 27.38 -4.95
CA ILE A 216 6.68 26.99 -4.26
C ILE A 216 7.86 27.87 -4.67
N PHE A 217 7.92 28.21 -5.95
CA PHE A 217 9.05 28.95 -6.52
C PHE A 217 8.80 30.44 -6.70
N ASP A 218 7.56 30.90 -6.52
CA ASP A 218 7.13 32.27 -6.80
C ASP A 218 7.50 32.69 -8.24
N ILE A 219 7.23 31.81 -9.20
CA ILE A 219 7.51 32.00 -10.62
C ILE A 219 6.26 32.41 -11.40
N ASN A 220 6.47 33.04 -12.55
CA ASN A 220 5.39 33.45 -13.42
C ASN A 220 4.73 32.26 -14.15
N ASP A 221 3.60 32.55 -14.80
CA ASP A 221 2.78 31.58 -15.50
C ASP A 221 3.53 30.84 -16.60
N GLU A 222 4.35 31.55 -17.40
CA GLU A 222 5.13 31.00 -18.51
C GLU A 222 6.18 29.97 -18.03
N MET A 223 6.92 30.31 -16.98
CA MET A 223 7.91 29.42 -16.40
C MET A 223 7.28 28.18 -15.78
N ALA A 224 6.18 28.36 -15.06
CA ALA A 224 5.43 27.24 -14.48
C ALA A 224 4.85 26.30 -15.55
N ASP A 225 4.41 26.85 -16.68
CA ASP A 225 3.99 26.08 -17.84
C ASP A 225 5.12 25.24 -18.41
N LYS A 226 6.27 25.85 -18.67
CA LYS A 226 7.45 25.12 -19.17
C LYS A 226 7.82 23.96 -18.22
N MET A 227 7.96 24.24 -16.93
CA MET A 227 8.27 23.20 -15.94
C MET A 227 7.21 22.09 -15.92
N THR A 228 5.93 22.44 -16.00
CA THR A 228 4.84 21.46 -15.96
C THR A 228 4.86 20.55 -17.19
N LEU A 229 5.06 21.10 -18.38
CA LEU A 229 5.15 20.34 -19.63
C LEU A 229 6.27 19.30 -19.59
N LEU A 230 7.43 19.66 -19.02
CA LEU A 230 8.58 18.77 -18.87
C LEU A 230 8.27 17.56 -18.01
N THR A 231 7.42 17.67 -17.00
CA THR A 231 7.05 16.53 -16.15
C THR A 231 6.16 15.51 -16.88
N ARG A 232 5.48 15.89 -17.96
CA ARG A 232 4.43 15.10 -18.63
C ARG A 232 3.41 14.51 -17.66
N GLY A 233 3.21 15.14 -16.51
CA GLY A 233 2.32 14.69 -15.45
C GLY A 233 2.84 13.54 -14.58
N TYR A 234 4.11 13.11 -14.76
CA TYR A 234 4.66 12.04 -13.94
C TYR A 234 5.02 12.55 -12.54
N PRO A 235 4.48 11.92 -11.46
CA PRO A 235 4.79 12.33 -10.09
C PRO A 235 6.28 12.33 -9.76
N PHE A 236 7.04 11.34 -10.25
CA PHE A 236 8.48 11.29 -10.04
C PHE A 236 9.20 12.40 -10.78
N ALA A 237 8.84 12.69 -12.04
CA ALA A 237 9.41 13.80 -12.80
C ALA A 237 9.10 15.15 -12.13
N PHE A 238 7.89 15.33 -11.57
CA PHE A 238 7.54 16.50 -10.78
C PHE A 238 8.48 16.68 -9.57
N GLN A 239 8.81 15.60 -8.85
CA GLN A 239 9.74 15.66 -7.73
C GLN A 239 11.18 15.95 -8.19
N VAL A 240 11.66 15.26 -9.23
CA VAL A 240 13.03 15.42 -9.74
C VAL A 240 13.25 16.84 -10.25
N LEU A 241 12.37 17.33 -11.12
CA LEU A 241 12.50 18.67 -11.68
C LEU A 241 12.40 19.75 -10.58
N GLY A 242 11.44 19.60 -9.66
CA GLY A 242 11.31 20.50 -8.52
C GLY A 242 12.53 20.50 -7.63
N TYR A 243 13.12 19.32 -7.36
CA TYR A 243 14.32 19.17 -6.55
C TYR A 243 15.52 19.88 -7.21
N LEU A 244 15.78 19.58 -8.48
CA LEU A 244 16.91 20.16 -9.23
C LEU A 244 16.75 21.67 -9.38
N TYR A 245 15.55 22.15 -9.70
CA TYR A 245 15.30 23.58 -9.83
C TYR A 245 15.44 24.29 -8.47
N TRP A 246 14.99 23.71 -7.37
CA TRP A 246 15.17 24.31 -6.05
C TRP A 246 16.63 24.54 -5.69
N ASP A 247 17.50 23.56 -5.94
CA ASP A 247 18.90 23.63 -5.56
C ASP A 247 19.71 24.55 -6.47
N ASN A 248 19.33 24.69 -7.75
CA ASN A 248 20.13 25.38 -8.76
C ASN A 248 19.56 26.73 -9.23
N ARG A 249 18.33 27.10 -8.91
CA ARG A 249 17.62 28.29 -9.44
C ARG A 249 18.29 29.64 -9.23
N LYS A 250 19.31 29.73 -8.37
CA LYS A 250 20.05 30.98 -8.12
C LYS A 250 21.15 31.20 -9.14
N ASP A 251 21.72 30.12 -9.65
CA ASP A 251 22.96 30.15 -10.43
C ASP A 251 22.75 29.66 -11.88
N HIS A 252 21.62 29.00 -12.16
CA HIS A 252 21.33 28.35 -13.43
C HIS A 252 19.91 28.65 -13.94
N THR A 253 19.77 28.67 -15.28
CA THR A 253 18.47 28.74 -15.96
C THR A 253 17.80 27.34 -15.94
N LEU A 254 16.51 27.26 -16.33
CA LEU A 254 15.83 25.98 -16.45
C LEU A 254 16.48 25.08 -17.49
N GLU A 255 16.95 25.65 -18.58
CA GLU A 255 17.65 24.96 -19.68
C GLU A 255 18.99 24.36 -19.22
N ASP A 256 19.72 25.03 -18.33
CA ASP A 256 20.98 24.53 -17.77
C ASP A 256 20.78 23.36 -16.80
N ILE A 257 19.60 23.29 -16.17
CA ILE A 257 19.29 22.26 -15.15
C ILE A 257 18.81 20.96 -15.79
N MET A 258 18.33 21.03 -17.01
CA MET A 258 17.79 19.89 -17.73
C MET A 258 18.92 19.11 -18.41
N PRO A 259 19.10 17.81 -18.11
CA PRO A 259 19.92 16.96 -18.95
C PRO A 259 19.27 16.81 -20.33
N GLU A 260 20.08 16.78 -21.39
CA GLU A 260 19.66 16.51 -22.76
C GLU A 260 18.84 15.19 -22.91
#